data_246308f57fd28298a67ea8504f679010
#
_entry.id   246308f57fd28298a67ea8504f679010
#
_cell.length_a   1.000
_cell.length_b   1.000
_cell.length_c   1.000
_cell.angle_alpha   90.00
_cell.angle_beta   90.00
_cell.angle_gamma   90.00
#
_symmetry.space_group_name_H-M   'P 1'
#
loop_
_entity.id
_entity.type
_entity.pdbx_description
1 polymer ?
#
loop_
_entity_poly.entity_id
_entity_poly.type
_entity_poly.pdbx_seq_one_letter_code
_entity_poly.pdbx_strand_id
1 'polypeptide(L)'
;MTKRLKSKHKVDRRLKANIWGRPKSPFNSRAYPPGQHGQNKKGKPTDYGIQLQAKQKLKAYYGNINERQFRNIYRKALSKRGDTTENLIALLESRLDTVIYRAKFAPTVFAARQIINHGHIKVNKKRVNIASYVVKDSDLIEVREKSKKLTVIDGSLQSKERDVPEYIQLDDKNKSAKLVRVPKFAEVPFPVIMEPSLVIEYYSR
;
A
#
# COMPACT_ATOMS: atom_id res chain seq x y z
N MET A 1 8.74 -3.23 18.79
CA MET A 1 8.29 -3.53 17.42
C MET A 1 6.86 -4.05 17.44
N THR A 2 5.97 -3.52 16.62
CA THR A 2 4.58 -3.99 16.54
C THR A 2 4.56 -5.38 15.93
N LYS A 3 3.96 -6.36 16.61
CA LYS A 3 3.83 -7.74 16.14
C LYS A 3 3.01 -7.77 14.84
N ARG A 4 3.59 -8.21 13.74
CA ARG A 4 2.88 -8.31 12.46
C ARG A 4 1.90 -9.47 12.48
N LEU A 5 0.73 -9.28 11.86
CA LEU A 5 -0.25 -10.35 11.67
C LEU A 5 0.38 -11.48 10.84
N LYS A 6 0.43 -12.70 11.39
CA LYS A 6 0.93 -13.88 10.68
C LYS A 6 0.05 -14.22 9.47
N SER A 7 -1.27 -14.16 9.64
CA SER A 7 -2.25 -14.49 8.58
C SER A 7 -2.80 -13.23 7.92
N LYS A 8 -2.12 -12.77 6.86
CA LYS A 8 -2.45 -11.53 6.14
C LYS A 8 -3.87 -11.54 5.56
N HIS A 9 -4.28 -12.63 4.95
CA HIS A 9 -5.59 -12.77 4.32
C HIS A 9 -6.79 -12.87 5.28
N LYS A 10 -6.57 -12.99 6.60
CA LYS A 10 -7.66 -12.78 7.57
C LYS A 10 -8.19 -11.35 7.53
N VAL A 11 -7.37 -10.41 7.06
CA VAL A 11 -7.77 -9.00 6.89
C VAL A 11 -8.79 -8.88 5.76
N ASP A 12 -8.56 -9.51 4.61
CA ASP A 12 -9.49 -9.53 3.47
C ASP A 12 -10.87 -10.00 3.89
N ARG A 13 -10.92 -11.15 4.57
CA ARG A 13 -12.19 -11.72 5.06
C ARG A 13 -12.87 -10.85 6.13
N ARG A 14 -12.10 -10.22 7.02
CA ARG A 14 -12.64 -9.31 8.05
C ARG A 14 -13.27 -8.06 7.44
N LEU A 15 -12.63 -7.51 6.41
CA LEU A 15 -13.05 -6.30 5.73
C LEU A 15 -13.98 -6.56 4.54
N LYS A 16 -14.33 -7.83 4.30
CA LYS A 16 -15.22 -8.28 3.24
C LYS A 16 -14.79 -7.74 1.85
N ALA A 17 -13.49 -7.73 1.59
CA ALA A 17 -12.93 -7.24 0.34
C ALA A 17 -11.60 -7.95 0.03
N ASN A 18 -11.35 -8.25 -1.25
CA ASN A 18 -10.03 -8.71 -1.71
C ASN A 18 -9.10 -7.50 -1.87
N ILE A 19 -8.54 -7.02 -0.76
CA ILE A 19 -7.83 -5.73 -0.63
C ILE A 19 -6.69 -5.59 -1.64
N TRP A 20 -6.00 -6.68 -1.96
CA TRP A 20 -4.84 -6.64 -2.86
C TRP A 20 -5.16 -7.19 -4.26
N GLY A 21 -6.43 -7.48 -4.59
CA GLY A 21 -6.83 -7.96 -5.91
C GLY A 21 -6.27 -9.33 -6.31
N ARG A 22 -5.82 -10.15 -5.34
CA ARG A 22 -5.17 -11.41 -5.66
C ARG A 22 -6.16 -12.50 -6.02
N PRO A 23 -5.94 -13.25 -7.14
CA PRO A 23 -6.83 -14.35 -7.53
C PRO A 23 -6.96 -15.43 -6.45
N LYS A 24 -5.86 -15.75 -5.75
CA LYS A 24 -5.79 -16.75 -4.67
C LYS A 24 -6.18 -16.20 -3.29
N SER A 25 -6.88 -15.05 -3.19
CA SER A 25 -7.35 -14.56 -1.91
C SER A 25 -8.41 -15.48 -1.32
N PRO A 26 -8.29 -15.91 -0.04
CA PRO A 26 -9.32 -16.72 0.63
C PRO A 26 -10.69 -16.04 0.72
N PHE A 27 -10.77 -14.73 0.52
CA PHE A 27 -12.04 -14.01 0.44
C PHE A 27 -12.88 -14.45 -0.76
N ASN A 28 -12.25 -14.79 -1.89
CA ASN A 28 -12.95 -15.23 -3.10
C ASN A 28 -13.71 -16.53 -2.89
N SER A 29 -13.23 -17.44 -2.02
CA SER A 29 -13.90 -18.69 -1.69
C SER A 29 -14.72 -18.63 -0.39
N ARG A 30 -14.38 -17.71 0.52
CA ARG A 30 -15.00 -17.60 1.85
C ARG A 30 -15.27 -16.13 2.19
N ALA A 31 -16.36 -15.59 1.66
CA ALA A 31 -16.73 -14.18 1.79
C ALA A 31 -17.20 -13.76 3.21
N TYR A 32 -17.18 -14.66 4.18
CA TYR A 32 -17.56 -14.40 5.57
C TYR A 32 -16.34 -14.09 6.45
N PRO A 33 -16.52 -13.35 7.58
CA PRO A 33 -15.44 -13.03 8.49
C PRO A 33 -14.71 -14.26 9.04
N PRO A 34 -13.43 -14.16 9.43
CA PRO A 34 -12.70 -15.27 10.03
C PRO A 34 -13.15 -15.54 11.46
N GLY A 35 -12.98 -16.80 11.89
CA GLY A 35 -13.31 -17.28 13.24
C GLY A 35 -14.50 -18.20 13.26
N GLN A 36 -14.75 -18.84 14.43
CA GLN A 36 -15.81 -19.83 14.63
C GLN A 36 -17.21 -19.27 14.31
N HIS A 37 -17.47 -18.03 14.71
CA HIS A 37 -18.76 -17.36 14.53
C HIS A 37 -18.87 -16.51 13.26
N GLY A 38 -17.88 -16.62 12.36
CA GLY A 38 -17.84 -15.76 11.16
C GLY A 38 -19.05 -15.92 10.24
N GLN A 39 -19.54 -17.14 10.07
CA GLN A 39 -20.72 -17.44 9.23
C GLN A 39 -22.02 -16.89 9.78
N ASN A 40 -22.17 -16.88 11.10
CA ASN A 40 -23.40 -16.49 11.80
C ASN A 40 -23.45 -14.98 12.09
N LYS A 41 -22.39 -14.22 11.74
CA LYS A 41 -22.34 -12.79 12.00
C LYS A 41 -23.28 -12.04 11.05
N LYS A 42 -24.52 -11.85 11.48
CA LYS A 42 -25.54 -11.03 10.82
C LYS A 42 -25.68 -9.71 11.59
N GLY A 43 -25.74 -8.59 10.90
CA GLY A 43 -25.98 -7.27 11.52
C GLY A 43 -25.57 -6.15 10.57
N LYS A 44 -26.35 -5.09 10.54
CA LYS A 44 -25.99 -3.87 9.81
C LYS A 44 -24.86 -3.17 10.57
N PRO A 45 -23.80 -2.73 9.91
CA PRO A 45 -22.76 -1.94 10.53
C PRO A 45 -23.35 -0.58 10.96
N THR A 46 -22.91 -0.06 12.09
CA THR A 46 -23.18 1.32 12.49
C THR A 46 -22.34 2.29 11.65
N ASP A 47 -22.70 3.57 11.60
CA ASP A 47 -21.93 4.58 10.87
C ASP A 47 -20.47 4.62 11.32
N TYR A 48 -20.23 4.58 12.63
CA TYR A 48 -18.87 4.43 13.16
C TYR A 48 -18.18 3.16 12.63
N GLY A 49 -18.90 2.05 12.56
CA GLY A 49 -18.39 0.78 12.04
C GLY A 49 -17.99 0.87 10.56
N ILE A 50 -18.75 1.60 9.75
CA ILE A 50 -18.47 1.84 8.32
C ILE A 50 -17.19 2.68 8.19
N GLN A 51 -17.09 3.79 8.90
CA GLN A 51 -15.91 4.66 8.91
C GLN A 51 -14.66 3.91 9.40
N LEU A 52 -14.78 3.13 10.46
CA LEU A 52 -13.70 2.29 10.96
C LEU A 52 -13.25 1.25 9.92
N GLN A 53 -14.18 0.61 9.20
CA GLN A 53 -13.86 -0.33 8.14
C GLN A 53 -13.13 0.34 6.98
N ALA A 54 -13.59 1.52 6.53
CA ALA A 54 -12.92 2.30 5.49
C ALA A 54 -11.46 2.63 5.89
N LYS A 55 -11.26 3.10 7.13
CA LYS A 55 -9.90 3.33 7.66
C LYS A 55 -9.06 2.06 7.67
N GLN A 56 -9.59 0.96 8.17
CA GLN A 56 -8.85 -0.31 8.22
C GLN A 56 -8.55 -0.86 6.82
N LYS A 57 -9.45 -0.68 5.85
CA LYS A 57 -9.26 -1.07 4.45
C LYS A 57 -8.09 -0.31 3.83
N LEU A 58 -8.12 1.01 3.94
CA LEU A 58 -7.04 1.87 3.42
C LEU A 58 -5.70 1.55 4.09
N LYS A 59 -5.66 1.46 5.41
CA LYS A 59 -4.46 1.12 6.18
C LYS A 59 -3.90 -0.26 5.82
N ALA A 60 -4.75 -1.25 5.61
CA ALA A 60 -4.36 -2.60 5.25
C ALA A 60 -3.76 -2.66 3.84
N TYR A 61 -4.36 -1.97 2.88
CA TYR A 61 -3.87 -1.88 1.51
C TYR A 61 -2.41 -1.46 1.45
N TYR A 62 -2.04 -0.41 2.18
CA TYR A 62 -0.65 0.06 2.28
C TYR A 62 0.22 -0.80 3.23
N GLY A 63 -0.05 -2.12 3.29
CA GLY A 63 0.75 -3.09 4.02
C GLY A 63 0.55 -3.02 5.53
N ASN A 64 -0.64 -2.75 5.97
CA ASN A 64 -1.03 -2.68 7.38
C ASN A 64 -0.14 -1.73 8.20
N ILE A 65 -0.08 -0.46 7.75
CA ILE A 65 0.60 0.62 8.47
C ILE A 65 0.04 0.66 9.91
N ASN A 66 0.89 0.89 10.91
CA ASN A 66 0.42 0.97 12.29
C ASN A 66 -0.41 2.25 12.51
N GLU A 67 -1.26 2.24 13.52
CA GLU A 67 -2.23 3.32 13.77
C GLU A 67 -1.54 4.67 14.01
N ARG A 68 -0.44 4.68 14.79
CA ARG A 68 0.33 5.90 15.07
C ARG A 68 0.90 6.51 13.80
N GLN A 69 1.47 5.70 12.92
CA GLN A 69 2.01 6.18 11.63
C GLN A 69 0.89 6.72 10.73
N PHE A 70 -0.23 5.99 10.64
CA PHE A 70 -1.35 6.40 9.81
C PHE A 70 -1.98 7.72 10.29
N ARG A 71 -2.16 7.86 11.60
CA ARG A 71 -2.64 9.10 12.22
C ARG A 71 -1.69 10.28 11.98
N ASN A 72 -0.37 10.03 12.02
CA ASN A 72 0.61 11.07 11.71
C ASN A 72 0.56 11.49 10.23
N ILE A 73 0.33 10.54 9.31
CA ILE A 73 0.14 10.85 7.88
C ILE A 73 -1.13 11.68 7.69
N TYR A 74 -2.23 11.31 8.34
CA TYR A 74 -3.48 12.07 8.31
C TYR A 74 -3.28 13.51 8.81
N ARG A 75 -2.62 13.70 9.95
CA ARG A 75 -2.32 15.04 10.48
C ARG A 75 -1.50 15.89 9.50
N LYS A 76 -0.51 15.27 8.84
CA LYS A 76 0.27 15.94 7.79
C LYS A 76 -0.58 16.26 6.56
N ALA A 77 -1.53 15.41 6.20
CA ALA A 77 -2.46 15.69 5.10
C ALA A 77 -3.38 16.88 5.42
N LEU A 78 -3.86 16.95 6.66
CA LEU A 78 -4.72 18.03 7.14
C LEU A 78 -3.99 19.38 7.17
N SER A 79 -2.68 19.39 7.48
CA SER A 79 -1.89 20.64 7.52
C SER A 79 -1.48 21.16 6.13
N LYS A 80 -1.66 20.37 5.07
CA LYS A 80 -1.37 20.81 3.71
C LYS A 80 -2.57 21.55 3.12
N ARG A 81 -2.31 22.57 2.28
CA ARG A 81 -3.35 23.26 1.50
C ARG A 81 -3.99 22.33 0.48
N GLY A 82 -5.27 22.50 0.20
CA GLY A 82 -6.05 21.73 -0.77
C GLY A 82 -6.92 20.67 -0.13
N ASP A 83 -7.41 19.73 -0.95
CA ASP A 83 -8.26 18.64 -0.45
C ASP A 83 -7.47 17.66 0.41
N THR A 84 -7.97 17.44 1.62
CA THR A 84 -7.35 16.52 2.59
C THR A 84 -7.35 15.07 2.08
N THR A 85 -8.37 14.68 1.30
CA THR A 85 -8.46 13.35 0.67
C THR A 85 -7.29 13.12 -0.27
N GLU A 86 -7.09 14.05 -1.20
CA GLU A 86 -6.00 13.99 -2.17
C GLU A 86 -4.63 14.02 -1.47
N ASN A 87 -4.47 14.92 -0.50
CA ASN A 87 -3.24 15.02 0.28
C ASN A 87 -2.92 13.72 1.04
N LEU A 88 -3.93 13.05 1.60
CA LEU A 88 -3.76 11.79 2.31
C LEU A 88 -3.27 10.69 1.37
N ILE A 89 -3.90 10.53 0.21
CA ILE A 89 -3.51 9.54 -0.79
C ILE A 89 -2.13 9.85 -1.36
N ALA A 90 -1.87 11.11 -1.69
CA ALA A 90 -0.56 11.58 -2.13
C ALA A 90 0.57 11.18 -1.18
N LEU A 91 0.39 11.41 0.12
CA LEU A 91 1.37 11.03 1.15
C LEU A 91 1.52 9.51 1.31
N LEU A 92 0.45 8.74 1.08
CA LEU A 92 0.49 7.28 1.14
C LEU A 92 1.17 6.69 -0.10
N GLU A 93 0.94 7.24 -1.28
CA GLU A 93 1.58 6.80 -2.54
C GLU A 93 3.04 7.25 -2.64
N SER A 94 3.43 8.37 -2.01
CA SER A 94 4.82 8.82 -1.96
C SER A 94 5.73 7.99 -1.03
N ARG A 95 5.22 6.99 -0.34
CA ARG A 95 6.04 6.12 0.50
C ARG A 95 6.89 5.17 -0.34
N LEU A 96 8.14 4.96 0.04
CA LEU A 96 9.06 4.11 -0.69
C LEU A 96 8.54 2.67 -0.84
N ASP A 97 7.89 2.10 0.20
CA ASP A 97 7.31 0.76 0.11
C ASP A 97 6.18 0.68 -0.94
N THR A 98 5.41 1.76 -1.09
CA THR A 98 4.36 1.85 -2.10
C THR A 98 4.96 2.05 -3.49
N VAL A 99 5.90 2.97 -3.66
CA VAL A 99 6.54 3.21 -4.96
C VAL A 99 7.23 1.96 -5.50
N ILE A 100 7.98 1.22 -4.66
CA ILE A 100 8.60 -0.07 -5.04
C ILE A 100 7.54 -1.11 -5.45
N TYR A 101 6.40 -1.13 -4.77
CA TYR A 101 5.30 -2.01 -5.14
C TYR A 101 4.67 -1.62 -6.47
N ARG A 102 4.43 -0.31 -6.72
CA ARG A 102 3.88 0.22 -7.97
C ARG A 102 4.83 0.02 -9.16
N ALA A 103 6.14 0.21 -8.94
CA ALA A 103 7.18 -0.04 -9.93
C ALA A 103 7.41 -1.54 -10.22
N LYS A 104 6.60 -2.45 -9.67
CA LYS A 104 6.70 -3.91 -9.87
C LYS A 104 8.02 -4.55 -9.40
N PHE A 105 8.85 -3.88 -8.59
CA PHE A 105 10.05 -4.50 -8.02
C PHE A 105 9.74 -5.52 -6.93
N ALA A 106 8.51 -5.58 -6.46
CA ALA A 106 8.08 -6.56 -5.48
C ALA A 106 6.67 -7.06 -5.76
N PRO A 107 6.36 -8.34 -5.55
CA PRO A 107 5.03 -8.90 -5.80
C PRO A 107 3.97 -8.44 -4.78
N THR A 108 4.37 -7.93 -3.63
CA THR A 108 3.48 -7.40 -2.59
C THR A 108 4.11 -6.23 -1.86
N VAL A 109 3.27 -5.37 -1.25
CA VAL A 109 3.76 -4.29 -0.37
C VAL A 109 4.60 -4.83 0.79
N PHE A 110 4.30 -6.04 1.28
CA PHE A 110 5.08 -6.68 2.34
C PHE A 110 6.46 -7.13 1.86
N ALA A 111 6.55 -7.66 0.64
CA ALA A 111 7.83 -8.00 0.01
C ALA A 111 8.63 -6.73 -0.28
N ALA A 112 7.98 -5.65 -0.76
CA ALA A 112 8.61 -4.35 -0.94
C ALA A 112 9.28 -3.86 0.34
N ARG A 113 8.59 -3.90 1.47
CA ARG A 113 9.16 -3.57 2.78
C ARG A 113 10.36 -4.43 3.15
N GLN A 114 10.31 -5.72 2.87
CA GLN A 114 11.41 -6.63 3.16
C GLN A 114 12.64 -6.26 2.32
N ILE A 115 12.47 -6.05 1.02
CA ILE A 115 13.52 -5.63 0.09
C ILE A 115 14.16 -4.32 0.56
N ILE A 116 13.37 -3.34 0.97
CA ILE A 116 13.88 -2.06 1.49
C ILE A 116 14.64 -2.27 2.79
N ASN A 117 14.06 -2.97 3.78
CA ASN A 117 14.68 -3.17 5.09
C ASN A 117 16.01 -3.93 5.00
N HIS A 118 16.13 -4.85 4.03
CA HIS A 118 17.40 -5.55 3.75
C HIS A 118 18.40 -4.66 3.01
N GLY A 119 17.97 -3.45 2.59
CA GLY A 119 18.83 -2.45 1.96
C GLY A 119 19.22 -2.79 0.53
N HIS A 120 18.32 -3.42 -0.21
CA HIS A 120 18.49 -3.71 -1.64
C HIS A 120 18.19 -2.50 -2.53
N ILE A 121 17.68 -1.40 -1.95
CA ILE A 121 17.25 -0.19 -2.68
C ILE A 121 18.17 0.98 -2.39
N LYS A 122 18.40 1.79 -3.41
CA LYS A 122 19.03 3.11 -3.33
C LYS A 122 18.05 4.17 -3.79
N VAL A 123 18.10 5.33 -3.18
CA VAL A 123 17.40 6.54 -3.63
C VAL A 123 18.48 7.60 -3.85
N ASN A 124 18.55 8.16 -5.06
CA ASN A 124 19.58 9.13 -5.46
C ASN A 124 20.99 8.61 -5.10
N LYS A 125 21.31 7.38 -5.51
CA LYS A 125 22.59 6.66 -5.27
C LYS A 125 22.87 6.32 -3.78
N LYS A 126 22.06 6.80 -2.81
CA LYS A 126 22.23 6.50 -1.38
C LYS A 126 21.37 5.29 -0.99
N ARG A 127 21.94 4.36 -0.21
CA ARG A 127 21.20 3.21 0.33
C ARG A 127 20.16 3.67 1.32
N VAL A 128 18.91 3.23 1.14
CA VAL A 128 17.79 3.48 2.05
C VAL A 128 17.24 2.16 2.55
N ASN A 129 17.10 2.01 3.87
CA ASN A 129 16.54 0.83 4.54
C ASN A 129 15.24 1.14 5.31
N ILE A 130 14.66 2.31 5.11
CA ILE A 130 13.45 2.77 5.79
C ILE A 130 12.28 2.70 4.81
N ALA A 131 11.35 1.76 5.02
CA ALA A 131 10.19 1.56 4.15
C ALA A 131 9.22 2.76 4.13
N SER A 132 9.19 3.55 5.18
CA SER A 132 8.36 4.76 5.30
C SER A 132 9.04 6.03 4.78
N TYR A 133 10.20 5.91 4.13
CA TYR A 133 10.85 7.03 3.47
C TYR A 133 9.89 7.68 2.47
N VAL A 134 9.79 8.99 2.48
CA VAL A 134 8.94 9.74 1.55
C VAL A 134 9.76 10.09 0.32
N VAL A 135 9.39 9.53 -0.79
CA VAL A 135 9.99 9.80 -2.11
C VAL A 135 9.46 11.14 -2.60
N LYS A 136 10.34 11.98 -3.09
CA LYS A 136 10.00 13.27 -3.70
C LYS A 136 9.89 13.12 -5.21
N ASP A 137 9.27 14.09 -5.85
CA ASP A 137 9.22 14.17 -7.30
C ASP A 137 10.65 14.21 -7.84
N SER A 138 10.86 13.48 -8.94
CA SER A 138 12.15 13.32 -9.59
C SER A 138 13.20 12.48 -8.85
N ASP A 139 12.94 11.95 -7.65
CA ASP A 139 13.87 11.02 -7.01
C ASP A 139 14.05 9.75 -7.85
N LEU A 140 15.32 9.38 -8.08
CA LEU A 140 15.68 8.16 -8.77
C LEU A 140 15.81 7.01 -7.77
N ILE A 141 15.02 5.99 -7.97
CA ILE A 141 14.99 4.78 -7.15
C ILE A 141 15.64 3.64 -7.95
N GLU A 142 16.66 3.04 -7.40
CA GLU A 142 17.44 2.00 -8.08
C GLU A 142 17.57 0.75 -7.22
N VAL A 143 17.54 -0.41 -7.86
CA VAL A 143 17.97 -1.66 -7.22
C VAL A 143 19.48 -1.71 -7.18
N ARG A 144 20.07 -2.06 -6.01
CA ARG A 144 21.53 -2.22 -5.89
C ARG A 144 22.07 -3.24 -6.88
N GLU A 145 23.28 -3.00 -7.43
CA GLU A 145 23.92 -3.88 -8.41
C GLU A 145 23.96 -5.35 -7.95
N LYS A 146 24.43 -5.58 -6.71
CA LYS A 146 24.48 -6.93 -6.11
C LYS A 146 23.11 -7.59 -5.97
N SER A 147 22.03 -6.83 -6.02
CA SER A 147 20.65 -7.27 -5.80
C SER A 147 19.83 -7.36 -7.09
N LYS A 148 20.37 -6.92 -8.22
CA LYS A 148 19.69 -6.98 -9.51
C LYS A 148 19.37 -8.41 -9.97
N LYS A 149 20.13 -9.40 -9.50
CA LYS A 149 19.94 -10.84 -9.81
C LYS A 149 18.94 -11.54 -8.90
N LEU A 150 18.18 -10.81 -8.06
CA LEU A 150 17.19 -11.42 -7.19
C LEU A 150 15.99 -11.92 -7.99
N THR A 151 15.74 -13.21 -7.95
CA THR A 151 14.63 -13.89 -8.65
C THR A 151 13.26 -13.30 -8.30
N VAL A 152 13.08 -12.77 -7.08
CA VAL A 152 11.85 -12.13 -6.64
C VAL A 152 11.56 -10.85 -7.43
N ILE A 153 12.58 -10.07 -7.77
CA ILE A 153 12.44 -8.83 -8.55
C ILE A 153 12.14 -9.19 -10.01
N ASP A 154 12.88 -10.12 -10.60
CA ASP A 154 12.69 -10.54 -11.99
C ASP A 154 11.30 -11.16 -12.19
N GLY A 155 10.90 -12.07 -11.31
CA GLY A 155 9.57 -12.66 -11.36
C GLY A 155 8.43 -11.64 -11.16
N SER A 156 8.67 -10.57 -10.38
CA SER A 156 7.67 -9.53 -10.20
C SER A 156 7.56 -8.59 -11.41
N LEU A 157 8.68 -8.29 -12.09
CA LEU A 157 8.69 -7.48 -13.30
C LEU A 157 7.98 -8.21 -14.46
N GLN A 158 8.21 -9.51 -14.60
CA GLN A 158 7.59 -10.35 -15.64
C GLN A 158 6.10 -10.61 -15.38
N SER A 159 5.63 -10.44 -14.17
CA SER A 159 4.23 -10.68 -13.81
C SER A 159 3.27 -9.73 -14.54
N LYS A 160 2.21 -10.28 -15.13
CA LYS A 160 1.12 -9.53 -15.78
C LYS A 160 -0.04 -9.19 -14.82
N GLU A 161 0.10 -9.46 -13.52
CA GLU A 161 -0.98 -9.21 -12.55
C GLU A 161 -1.28 -7.73 -12.33
N ARG A 162 -0.34 -6.85 -12.65
CA ARG A 162 -0.46 -5.41 -12.40
C ARG A 162 0.30 -4.62 -13.48
N ASP A 163 -0.24 -3.47 -13.83
CA ASP A 163 0.43 -2.50 -14.67
C ASP A 163 1.14 -1.44 -13.83
N VAL A 164 2.16 -0.83 -14.41
CA VAL A 164 2.86 0.31 -13.81
C VAL A 164 2.01 1.55 -14.09
N PRO A 165 1.62 2.32 -13.06
CA PRO A 165 0.82 3.52 -13.28
C PRO A 165 1.64 4.64 -13.93
N GLU A 166 0.99 5.52 -14.67
CA GLU A 166 1.60 6.60 -15.47
C GLU A 166 2.46 7.58 -14.65
N TYR A 167 2.17 7.74 -13.35
CA TYR A 167 2.95 8.62 -12.47
C TYR A 167 4.30 8.04 -12.05
N ILE A 168 4.62 6.81 -12.50
CA ILE A 168 5.91 6.15 -12.27
C ILE A 168 6.52 5.79 -13.61
N GLN A 169 7.67 6.34 -13.88
CA GLN A 169 8.50 5.95 -15.02
C GLN A 169 9.40 4.78 -14.59
N LEU A 170 9.27 3.64 -15.26
CA LEU A 170 10.04 2.42 -15.01
C LEU A 170 11.07 2.22 -16.12
N ASP A 171 12.30 1.89 -15.75
CA ASP A 171 13.36 1.38 -16.61
C ASP A 171 13.68 -0.06 -16.20
N ASP A 172 13.13 -1.02 -16.95
CA ASP A 172 13.31 -2.45 -16.67
C ASP A 172 14.76 -2.90 -16.83
N LYS A 173 15.49 -2.34 -17.81
CA LYS A 173 16.88 -2.75 -18.10
C LYS A 173 17.81 -2.40 -16.95
N ASN A 174 17.69 -1.18 -16.46
CA ASN A 174 18.51 -0.70 -15.34
C ASN A 174 17.92 -1.06 -13.96
N LYS A 175 16.69 -1.60 -13.93
CA LYS A 175 15.90 -1.84 -12.69
C LYS A 175 15.85 -0.59 -11.84
N SER A 176 15.47 0.52 -12.47
CA SER A 176 15.29 1.82 -11.86
C SER A 176 13.89 2.36 -12.10
N ALA A 177 13.41 3.17 -11.19
CA ALA A 177 12.11 3.81 -11.27
C ALA A 177 12.21 5.26 -10.80
N LYS A 178 11.39 6.14 -11.38
CA LYS A 178 11.32 7.55 -11.03
C LYS A 178 9.87 7.92 -10.77
N LEU A 179 9.62 8.62 -9.67
CA LEU A 179 8.33 9.23 -9.41
C LEU A 179 8.26 10.53 -10.23
N VAL A 180 7.41 10.57 -11.25
CA VAL A 180 7.28 11.71 -12.16
C VAL A 180 6.48 12.83 -11.51
N ARG A 181 5.38 12.46 -10.87
CA ARG A 181 4.47 13.38 -10.17
C ARG A 181 3.74 12.66 -9.05
N VAL A 182 3.23 13.43 -8.11
CA VAL A 182 2.35 12.89 -7.07
C VAL A 182 0.98 12.57 -7.70
N PRO A 183 0.45 11.34 -7.53
CA PRO A 183 -0.82 10.95 -8.13
C PRO A 183 -2.02 11.57 -7.42
N LYS A 184 -3.08 11.81 -8.18
CA LYS A 184 -4.41 12.09 -7.65
C LYS A 184 -5.10 10.78 -7.25
N PHE A 185 -6.14 10.85 -6.42
CA PHE A 185 -6.87 9.66 -5.95
C PHE A 185 -7.42 8.81 -7.11
N ALA A 186 -7.98 9.44 -8.14
CA ALA A 186 -8.56 8.75 -9.29
C ALA A 186 -7.53 7.97 -10.14
N GLU A 187 -6.26 8.35 -10.10
CA GLU A 187 -5.18 7.71 -10.87
C GLU A 187 -4.59 6.48 -10.20
N VAL A 188 -4.89 6.30 -8.92
CA VAL A 188 -4.34 5.19 -8.15
C VAL A 188 -5.11 3.90 -8.46
N PRO A 189 -4.45 2.85 -8.98
CA PRO A 189 -5.11 1.58 -9.33
C PRO A 189 -5.42 0.76 -8.09
N PHE A 190 -6.53 1.10 -7.43
CA PHE A 190 -7.05 0.30 -6.32
C PHE A 190 -7.88 -0.88 -6.86
N PRO A 191 -7.63 -2.13 -6.42
CA PRO A 191 -8.41 -3.29 -6.84
C PRO A 191 -9.80 -3.36 -6.20
N VAL A 192 -10.08 -2.50 -5.22
CA VAL A 192 -11.35 -2.40 -4.50
C VAL A 192 -11.71 -0.93 -4.27
N ILE A 193 -12.99 -0.66 -4.14
CA ILE A 193 -13.47 0.70 -3.85
C ILE A 193 -12.90 1.16 -2.51
N MET A 194 -12.18 2.27 -2.54
CA MET A 194 -11.67 2.97 -1.36
C MET A 194 -12.46 4.25 -1.14
N GLU A 195 -12.75 4.54 0.11
CA GLU A 195 -13.56 5.69 0.53
C GLU A 195 -12.76 6.56 1.52
N PRO A 196 -11.81 7.36 1.02
CA PRO A 196 -10.95 8.17 1.89
C PRO A 196 -11.72 9.23 2.66
N SER A 197 -12.85 9.72 2.13
CA SER A 197 -13.72 10.68 2.82
C SER A 197 -14.22 10.14 4.17
N LEU A 198 -14.63 8.87 4.22
CA LEU A 198 -15.03 8.21 5.48
C LEU A 198 -13.87 8.08 6.48
N VAL A 199 -12.64 8.03 5.98
CA VAL A 199 -11.44 8.03 6.84
C VAL A 199 -11.24 9.40 7.48
N ILE A 200 -11.49 10.47 6.73
CA ILE A 200 -11.41 11.83 7.25
C ILE A 200 -12.49 12.04 8.31
N GLU A 201 -13.74 11.65 8.04
CA GLU A 201 -14.83 11.71 9.00
C GLU A 201 -14.52 10.92 10.29
N TYR A 202 -13.89 9.75 10.17
CA TYR A 202 -13.48 8.95 11.32
C TYR A 202 -12.52 9.70 12.26
N TYR A 203 -11.62 10.50 11.72
CA TYR A 203 -10.62 11.24 12.49
C TYR A 203 -11.06 12.66 12.88
N SER A 204 -12.12 13.18 12.31
CA SER A 204 -12.68 14.50 12.64
C SER A 204 -13.58 14.50 13.88
N ARG A 205 -13.91 13.33 14.37
CA ARG A 205 -14.70 13.12 15.62
C ARG A 205 -13.89 13.35 16.86
#